data_be8a92c7ea8f56da75cf70fdb8424a5b
#
_entry.id   be8a92c7ea8f56da75cf70fdb8424a5b
#
_cell.length_a   1.000
_cell.length_b   1.000
_cell.length_c   1.000
_cell.angle_alpha   90.00
_cell.angle_beta   90.00
_cell.angle_gamma   90.00
#
_symmetry.space_group_name_H-M   'P 1'
#
loop_
_entity.id
_entity.type
_entity.pdbx_description
1 polymer ?
#
loop_
_entity_poly.entity_id
_entity_poly.type
_entity_poly.pdbx_seq_one_letter_code
_entity_poly.pdbx_strand_id
1 'polypeptide(L)'
;MTVSELKKGFVSIERVKKGGQKIVYKATRPDTSIVALKVINNATDPRVLQEIEVVQKLPIKNIPQILEHGVVHDELIDEDVLYIVEEFVEGVSMRDYLSAGKKMNLAYAHKLLKALLEIEVQLEENRILHRDINPNNIILGQDGEIYLIDFGLAKNLNGSSLTVTAAAHGPFTPGYAPHEQFSNMKLPKMFERICFKSALLFMRVVTVKILLLSRTKHLFKLCHEP
;
A
#
# COMPACT_ATOMS: atom_id res chain seq x y z
N MET A 1 -14.84 0.32 -24.56
CA MET A 1 -14.58 -0.94 -23.81
C MET A 1 -15.23 -0.85 -22.45
N THR A 2 -15.90 -1.89 -22.03
CA THR A 2 -16.58 -1.97 -20.73
C THR A 2 -15.78 -2.79 -19.71
N VAL A 3 -16.15 -2.72 -18.43
CA VAL A 3 -15.53 -3.56 -17.38
C VAL A 3 -15.74 -5.04 -17.69
N SER A 4 -16.91 -5.40 -18.23
CA SER A 4 -17.20 -6.78 -18.63
C SER A 4 -16.32 -7.25 -19.81
N GLU A 5 -16.08 -6.39 -20.79
CA GLU A 5 -15.18 -6.68 -21.91
C GLU A 5 -13.73 -6.78 -21.45
N LEU A 6 -13.28 -5.86 -20.58
CA LEU A 6 -11.95 -5.92 -19.98
C LEU A 6 -11.70 -7.25 -19.27
N LYS A 7 -12.67 -7.71 -18.48
CA LYS A 7 -12.57 -8.98 -17.75
C LYS A 7 -12.50 -10.21 -18.67
N LYS A 8 -13.14 -10.19 -19.84
CA LYS A 8 -13.07 -11.26 -20.83
C LYS A 8 -11.68 -11.42 -21.46
N GLY A 9 -10.82 -10.42 -21.35
CA GLY A 9 -9.42 -10.49 -21.80
C GLY A 9 -8.53 -11.38 -20.93
N PHE A 10 -9.02 -11.88 -19.78
CA PHE A 10 -8.30 -12.77 -18.89
C PHE A 10 -8.85 -14.20 -18.94
N VAL A 11 -7.96 -15.19 -18.80
CA VAL A 11 -8.32 -16.63 -18.76
C VAL A 11 -9.09 -16.96 -17.47
N SER A 12 -8.65 -16.39 -16.36
CA SER A 12 -9.33 -16.50 -15.08
C SER A 12 -9.26 -15.18 -14.31
N ILE A 13 -10.26 -14.94 -13.48
CA ILE A 13 -10.32 -13.74 -12.65
C ILE A 13 -11.00 -14.08 -11.31
N GLU A 14 -10.31 -13.79 -10.23
CA GLU A 14 -10.78 -14.02 -8.87
C GLU A 14 -10.72 -12.70 -8.07
N ARG A 15 -11.79 -12.37 -7.37
CA ARG A 15 -11.82 -11.17 -6.54
C ARG A 15 -11.07 -11.39 -5.24
N VAL A 16 -9.96 -10.67 -5.05
CA VAL A 16 -9.12 -10.73 -3.84
C VAL A 16 -9.62 -9.77 -2.76
N LYS A 17 -10.02 -8.55 -3.16
CA LYS A 17 -10.41 -7.51 -2.20
C LYS A 17 -11.47 -6.58 -2.78
N LYS A 18 -12.41 -6.15 -1.94
CA LYS A 18 -13.36 -5.08 -2.26
C LYS A 18 -13.28 -4.00 -1.17
N GLY A 19 -12.93 -2.79 -1.56
CA GLY A 19 -12.99 -1.59 -0.75
C GLY A 19 -14.14 -0.67 -1.20
N GLY A 20 -14.27 0.50 -0.57
CA GLY A 20 -15.34 1.46 -0.92
C GLY A 20 -15.21 2.02 -2.34
N GLN A 21 -13.99 2.28 -2.80
CA GLN A 21 -13.72 2.90 -4.10
C GLN A 21 -12.91 2.02 -5.05
N LYS A 22 -12.48 0.83 -4.60
CA LYS A 22 -11.57 -0.03 -5.35
C LYS A 22 -11.93 -1.49 -5.18
N ILE A 23 -11.92 -2.23 -6.29
CA ILE A 23 -11.99 -3.69 -6.32
C ILE A 23 -10.68 -4.21 -6.90
N VAL A 24 -10.09 -5.21 -6.26
CA VAL A 24 -8.84 -5.86 -6.69
C VAL A 24 -9.13 -7.30 -7.03
N TYR A 25 -8.66 -7.72 -8.19
CA TYR A 25 -8.75 -9.08 -8.69
C TYR A 25 -7.35 -9.66 -8.92
N LYS A 26 -7.17 -10.93 -8.61
CA LYS A 26 -6.09 -11.77 -9.15
C LYS A 26 -6.57 -12.31 -10.49
N ALA A 27 -5.83 -12.05 -11.55
CA ALA A 27 -6.22 -12.42 -12.89
C ALA A 27 -5.08 -13.16 -13.61
N THR A 28 -5.42 -14.13 -14.46
CA THR A 28 -4.47 -14.85 -15.29
C THR A 28 -4.62 -14.37 -16.74
N ARG A 29 -3.55 -13.89 -17.32
CA ARG A 29 -3.48 -13.50 -18.73
C ARG A 29 -3.43 -14.72 -19.65
N PRO A 30 -3.72 -14.57 -20.97
CA PRO A 30 -3.59 -15.65 -21.95
C PRO A 30 -2.17 -16.25 -22.04
N ASP A 31 -1.14 -15.48 -21.73
CA ASP A 31 0.26 -15.92 -21.65
C ASP A 31 0.61 -16.66 -20.34
N THR A 32 -0.42 -16.95 -19.51
CA THR A 32 -0.32 -17.60 -18.20
C THR A 32 0.28 -16.73 -17.09
N SER A 33 0.66 -15.49 -17.35
CA SER A 33 1.14 -14.57 -16.30
C SER A 33 0.01 -14.19 -15.34
N ILE A 34 0.34 -14.11 -14.04
CA ILE A 34 -0.61 -13.72 -12.99
C ILE A 34 -0.41 -12.24 -12.70
N VAL A 35 -1.50 -11.48 -12.71
CA VAL A 35 -1.51 -10.03 -12.53
C VAL A 35 -2.57 -9.61 -11.51
N ALA A 36 -2.39 -8.43 -10.92
CA ALA A 36 -3.42 -7.75 -10.16
C ALA A 36 -4.18 -6.79 -11.08
N LEU A 37 -5.49 -7.01 -11.27
CA LEU A 37 -6.38 -6.07 -11.93
C LEU A 37 -7.11 -5.26 -10.86
N LYS A 38 -6.94 -3.95 -10.88
CA LYS A 38 -7.63 -3.00 -10.01
C LYS A 38 -8.65 -2.21 -10.81
N VAL A 39 -9.89 -2.13 -10.31
CA VAL A 39 -10.93 -1.27 -10.85
C VAL A 39 -11.24 -0.22 -9.77
N ILE A 40 -11.13 1.06 -10.13
CA ILE A 40 -11.15 2.18 -9.19
C ILE A 40 -12.21 3.19 -9.65
N ASN A 41 -13.21 3.40 -8.82
CA ASN A 41 -14.28 4.37 -9.08
C ASN A 41 -13.75 5.80 -8.86
N ASN A 42 -14.35 6.77 -9.56
CA ASN A 42 -14.05 8.19 -9.43
C ASN A 42 -12.56 8.57 -9.64
N ALA A 43 -11.83 7.85 -10.48
CA ALA A 43 -10.39 8.05 -10.69
C ALA A 43 -10.06 8.43 -12.15
N THR A 44 -11.00 9.00 -12.88
CA THR A 44 -10.84 9.39 -14.30
C THR A 44 -10.24 10.78 -14.50
N ASP A 45 -9.82 11.47 -13.42
CA ASP A 45 -9.15 12.77 -13.51
C ASP A 45 -7.86 12.61 -14.33
N PRO A 46 -7.64 13.43 -15.38
CA PRO A 46 -6.43 13.40 -16.21
C PRO A 46 -5.12 13.50 -15.41
N ARG A 47 -5.14 14.17 -14.27
CA ARG A 47 -3.97 14.27 -13.37
C ARG A 47 -3.60 12.92 -12.77
N VAL A 48 -4.60 12.11 -12.40
CA VAL A 48 -4.37 10.75 -11.86
C VAL A 48 -3.75 9.86 -12.94
N LEU A 49 -4.25 9.94 -14.18
CA LEU A 49 -3.68 9.19 -15.30
C LEU A 49 -2.22 9.59 -15.55
N GLN A 50 -1.90 10.88 -15.52
CA GLN A 50 -0.56 11.40 -15.67
C GLN A 50 0.40 10.90 -14.56
N GLU A 51 -0.08 10.84 -13.33
CA GLU A 51 0.67 10.30 -12.20
C GLU A 51 0.96 8.80 -12.37
N ILE A 52 -0.02 8.03 -12.86
CA ILE A 52 0.17 6.60 -13.17
C ILE A 52 1.23 6.41 -14.25
N GLU A 53 1.20 7.20 -15.31
CA GLU A 53 2.21 7.15 -16.38
C GLU A 53 3.64 7.41 -15.86
N VAL A 54 3.78 8.32 -14.89
CA VAL A 54 5.08 8.58 -14.25
C VAL A 54 5.54 7.36 -13.46
N VAL A 55 4.67 6.79 -12.62
CA VAL A 55 4.99 5.62 -11.80
C VAL A 55 5.28 4.39 -12.67
N GLN A 56 4.52 4.20 -13.76
CA GLN A 56 4.69 3.08 -14.68
C GLN A 56 6.09 3.03 -15.33
N LYS A 57 6.71 4.19 -15.56
CA LYS A 57 8.03 4.30 -16.19
C LYS A 57 9.19 4.06 -15.22
N LEU A 58 8.92 3.95 -13.92
CA LEU A 58 9.95 3.86 -12.90
C LEU A 58 10.08 2.43 -12.36
N PRO A 59 11.19 1.74 -12.62
CA PRO A 59 11.46 0.45 -12.02
C PRO A 59 11.89 0.63 -10.56
N ILE A 60 10.93 0.70 -9.65
CA ILE A 60 11.18 0.79 -8.22
C ILE A 60 11.18 -0.61 -7.64
N LYS A 61 12.30 -1.03 -7.07
CA LYS A 61 12.42 -2.35 -6.46
C LYS A 61 11.41 -2.53 -5.33
N ASN A 62 10.80 -3.71 -5.26
CA ASN A 62 9.82 -4.09 -4.24
C ASN A 62 8.50 -3.28 -4.28
N ILE A 63 8.21 -2.68 -5.42
CA ILE A 63 6.90 -2.14 -5.78
C ILE A 63 6.44 -2.84 -7.06
N PRO A 64 5.21 -3.39 -7.11
CA PRO A 64 4.68 -4.00 -8.32
C PRO A 64 4.68 -3.03 -9.49
N GLN A 65 5.22 -3.45 -10.63
CA GLN A 65 5.24 -2.63 -11.83
C GLN A 65 3.83 -2.52 -12.42
N ILE A 66 3.43 -1.32 -12.80
CA ILE A 66 2.21 -1.09 -13.56
C ILE A 66 2.47 -1.51 -15.01
N LEU A 67 1.73 -2.52 -15.48
CA LEU A 67 1.86 -3.09 -16.81
C LEU A 67 0.97 -2.38 -17.81
N GLU A 68 -0.25 -2.04 -17.38
CA GLU A 68 -1.28 -1.44 -18.22
C GLU A 68 -2.23 -0.61 -17.35
N HIS A 69 -2.80 0.45 -17.91
CA HIS A 69 -3.87 1.22 -17.28
C HIS A 69 -4.75 1.89 -18.35
N GLY A 70 -5.94 2.29 -17.95
CA GLY A 70 -6.85 3.03 -18.82
C GLY A 70 -8.20 3.27 -18.16
N VAL A 71 -9.12 3.87 -18.94
CA VAL A 71 -10.49 4.15 -18.51
C VAL A 71 -11.44 3.24 -19.26
N VAL A 72 -12.40 2.66 -18.54
CA VAL A 72 -13.45 1.81 -19.08
C VAL A 72 -14.79 2.16 -18.44
N HIS A 73 -15.87 1.92 -19.15
CA HIS A 73 -17.21 2.13 -18.65
C HIS A 73 -17.67 0.96 -17.77
N ASP A 74 -18.13 1.23 -16.56
CA ASP A 74 -18.73 0.23 -15.67
C ASP A 74 -20.25 0.25 -15.83
N GLU A 75 -20.78 -0.78 -16.48
CA GLU A 75 -22.20 -0.92 -16.82
C GLU A 75 -23.10 -1.09 -15.58
N LEU A 76 -22.53 -1.42 -14.41
CA LEU A 76 -23.31 -1.61 -13.18
C LEU A 76 -23.64 -0.29 -12.45
N ILE A 77 -22.77 0.70 -12.60
CA ILE A 77 -22.93 2.00 -11.95
C ILE A 77 -23.13 3.15 -12.95
N ASP A 78 -23.08 2.83 -14.27
CA ASP A 78 -23.21 3.77 -15.39
C ASP A 78 -22.20 4.93 -15.30
N GLU A 79 -20.94 4.60 -14.91
CA GLU A 79 -19.86 5.57 -14.78
C GLU A 79 -18.56 5.05 -15.42
N ASP A 80 -17.69 5.98 -15.80
CA ASP A 80 -16.34 5.64 -16.23
C ASP A 80 -15.45 5.40 -15.01
N VAL A 81 -14.69 4.29 -15.05
CA VAL A 81 -13.80 3.85 -13.99
C VAL A 81 -12.38 3.66 -14.52
N LEU A 82 -11.41 3.90 -13.67
CA LEU A 82 -10.01 3.61 -13.95
C LEU A 82 -9.74 2.12 -13.72
N TYR A 83 -9.05 1.47 -14.67
CA TYR A 83 -8.43 0.18 -14.40
C TYR A 83 -6.91 0.28 -14.41
N ILE A 84 -6.27 -0.54 -13.60
CA ILE A 84 -4.81 -0.70 -13.53
C ILE A 84 -4.51 -2.19 -13.50
N VAL A 85 -3.62 -2.64 -14.37
CA VAL A 85 -3.04 -3.98 -14.35
C VAL A 85 -1.60 -3.86 -13.90
N GLU A 86 -1.23 -4.56 -12.83
CA GLU A 86 0.12 -4.56 -12.29
C GLU A 86 0.59 -5.98 -11.96
N GLU A 87 1.87 -6.15 -11.69
CA GLU A 87 2.42 -7.41 -11.20
C GLU A 87 1.66 -7.87 -9.96
N PHE A 88 1.34 -9.16 -9.89
CA PHE A 88 0.72 -9.75 -8.72
C PHE A 88 1.79 -10.25 -7.75
N VAL A 89 1.76 -9.74 -6.52
CA VAL A 89 2.67 -10.19 -5.47
C VAL A 89 2.01 -11.32 -4.68
N GLU A 90 2.57 -12.52 -4.80
CA GLU A 90 2.16 -13.67 -3.98
C GLU A 90 2.68 -13.49 -2.55
N GLY A 91 1.77 -13.50 -1.57
CA GLY A 91 2.14 -13.29 -0.18
C GLY A 91 0.95 -13.04 0.74
N VAL A 92 1.25 -12.62 1.96
CA VAL A 92 0.26 -12.30 2.99
C VAL A 92 0.40 -10.83 3.37
N SER A 93 -0.72 -10.11 3.47
CA SER A 93 -0.65 -8.72 3.94
C SER A 93 -0.13 -8.68 5.38
N MET A 94 0.63 -7.65 5.71
CA MET A 94 1.08 -7.45 7.08
C MET A 94 -0.10 -7.32 8.05
N ARG A 95 -1.24 -6.80 7.59
CA ARG A 95 -2.48 -6.73 8.37
C ARG A 95 -2.95 -8.13 8.74
N ASP A 96 -3.05 -9.04 7.78
CA ASP A 96 -3.53 -10.40 7.99
C ASP A 96 -2.54 -11.20 8.84
N TYR A 97 -1.22 -11.00 8.60
CA TYR A 97 -0.17 -11.60 9.42
C TYR A 97 -0.33 -11.24 10.90
N LEU A 98 -0.53 -9.95 11.21
CA LEU A 98 -0.72 -9.48 12.58
C LEU A 98 -2.07 -9.93 13.16
N SER A 99 -3.13 -9.90 12.36
CA SER A 99 -4.48 -10.32 12.79
C SER A 99 -4.55 -11.81 13.10
N ALA A 100 -3.74 -12.65 12.45
CA ALA A 100 -3.57 -14.05 12.76
C ALA A 100 -2.77 -14.32 14.06
N GLY A 101 -2.45 -13.28 14.83
CA GLY A 101 -1.68 -13.39 16.08
C GLY A 101 -0.22 -13.79 15.88
N LYS A 102 0.29 -13.80 14.65
CA LYS A 102 1.68 -14.13 14.34
C LYS A 102 2.62 -13.07 14.92
N LYS A 103 3.64 -13.53 15.63
CA LYS A 103 4.65 -12.65 16.24
C LYS A 103 5.83 -12.49 15.28
N MET A 104 6.21 -11.25 15.03
CA MET A 104 7.40 -10.93 14.26
C MET A 104 8.62 -10.93 15.20
N ASN A 105 9.68 -11.67 14.86
CA ASN A 105 10.93 -11.59 15.61
C ASN A 105 11.69 -10.31 15.26
N LEU A 106 12.67 -9.94 16.07
CA LEU A 106 13.41 -8.69 15.90
C LEU A 106 14.16 -8.61 14.56
N ALA A 107 14.74 -9.74 14.11
CA ALA A 107 15.45 -9.79 12.84
C ALA A 107 14.50 -9.52 11.65
N TYR A 108 13.31 -10.11 11.69
CA TYR A 108 12.31 -9.87 10.64
C TYR A 108 11.74 -8.45 10.70
N ALA A 109 11.52 -7.89 11.90
CA ALA A 109 11.12 -6.50 12.06
C ALA A 109 12.19 -5.53 11.53
N HIS A 110 13.47 -5.83 11.74
CA HIS A 110 14.58 -5.08 11.15
C HIS A 110 14.60 -5.18 9.62
N LYS A 111 14.39 -6.41 9.06
CA LYS A 111 14.26 -6.59 7.61
C LYS A 111 13.12 -5.76 7.04
N LEU A 112 11.95 -5.75 7.70
CA LEU A 112 10.79 -4.94 7.30
C LEU A 112 11.13 -3.45 7.26
N LEU A 113 11.73 -2.91 8.34
CA LEU A 113 12.09 -1.49 8.40
C LEU A 113 13.09 -1.14 7.28
N LYS A 114 14.13 -1.95 7.11
CA LYS A 114 15.14 -1.74 6.07
C LYS A 114 14.51 -1.72 4.67
N ALA A 115 13.66 -2.70 4.34
CA ALA A 115 12.99 -2.77 3.04
C ALA A 115 12.10 -1.54 2.78
N LEU A 116 11.33 -1.11 3.78
CA LEU A 116 10.49 0.10 3.65
C LEU A 116 11.33 1.35 3.45
N LEU A 117 12.43 1.51 4.17
CA LEU A 117 13.34 2.65 3.99
C LEU A 117 14.00 2.65 2.60
N GLU A 118 14.41 1.48 2.11
CA GLU A 118 14.98 1.36 0.75
C GLU A 118 13.97 1.72 -0.35
N ILE A 119 12.70 1.32 -0.18
CA ILE A 119 11.62 1.73 -1.07
C ILE A 119 11.42 3.25 -1.01
N GLU A 120 11.39 3.82 0.19
CA GLU A 120 11.17 5.25 0.40
C GLU A 120 12.29 6.10 -0.19
N VAL A 121 13.55 5.68 -0.09
CA VAL A 121 14.68 6.35 -0.74
C VAL A 121 14.49 6.38 -2.26
N GLN A 122 14.11 5.25 -2.87
CA GLN A 122 13.85 5.19 -4.32
C GLN A 122 12.70 6.11 -4.74
N LEU A 123 11.64 6.17 -3.93
CA LEU A 123 10.50 7.06 -4.18
C LEU A 123 10.91 8.53 -4.09
N GLU A 124 11.73 8.90 -3.08
CA GLU A 124 12.22 10.26 -2.90
C GLU A 124 13.13 10.70 -4.06
N GLU A 125 14.06 9.85 -4.48
CA GLU A 125 14.94 10.10 -5.63
C GLU A 125 14.15 10.41 -6.90
N ASN A 126 12.98 9.78 -7.05
CA ASN A 126 12.05 10.01 -8.15
C ASN A 126 10.97 11.06 -7.86
N ARG A 127 11.03 11.75 -6.70
CA ARG A 127 10.07 12.78 -6.26
C ARG A 127 8.62 12.29 -6.18
N ILE A 128 8.42 11.03 -5.83
CA ILE A 128 7.12 10.39 -5.69
C ILE A 128 6.80 10.16 -4.21
N LEU A 129 5.53 10.33 -3.86
CA LEU A 129 5.00 10.03 -2.52
C LEU A 129 4.03 8.86 -2.59
N HIS A 130 4.26 7.82 -1.80
CA HIS A 130 3.31 6.69 -1.71
C HIS A 130 1.98 7.07 -1.02
N ARG A 131 2.01 7.96 -0.03
CA ARG A 131 0.87 8.53 0.74
C ARG A 131 0.03 7.56 1.56
N ASP A 132 0.12 6.25 1.35
CA ASP A 132 -0.69 5.26 2.06
C ASP A 132 0.11 4.06 2.57
N ILE A 133 1.25 4.34 3.23
CA ILE A 133 2.01 3.28 3.90
C ILE A 133 1.24 2.84 5.14
N ASN A 134 0.72 1.62 5.10
CA ASN A 134 -0.02 1.00 6.20
C ASN A 134 0.02 -0.54 6.05
N PRO A 135 -0.35 -1.32 7.10
CA PRO A 135 -0.23 -2.77 7.08
C PRO A 135 -1.04 -3.49 6.00
N ASN A 136 -2.08 -2.87 5.45
CA ASN A 136 -2.85 -3.48 4.36
C ASN A 136 -2.12 -3.40 3.01
N ASN A 137 -1.18 -2.45 2.88
CA ASN A 137 -0.45 -2.16 1.65
C ASN A 137 0.98 -2.70 1.70
N ILE A 138 1.33 -3.47 2.72
CA ILE A 138 2.62 -4.17 2.83
C ILE A 138 2.35 -5.66 2.68
N ILE A 139 2.97 -6.28 1.68
CA ILE A 139 2.90 -7.73 1.46
C ILE A 139 4.21 -8.37 1.91
N LEU A 140 4.07 -9.39 2.73
CA LEU A 140 5.15 -10.31 3.09
C LEU A 140 5.17 -11.39 2.01
N GLY A 141 6.07 -11.26 1.03
CA GLY A 141 6.16 -12.11 -0.15
C GLY A 141 6.50 -13.55 0.20
N GLN A 142 6.03 -14.49 -0.62
CA GLN A 142 6.40 -15.91 -0.49
C GLN A 142 7.89 -16.15 -0.77
N ASP A 143 8.51 -15.30 -1.56
CA ASP A 143 9.95 -15.25 -1.83
C ASP A 143 10.77 -14.71 -0.64
N GLY A 144 10.08 -14.31 0.43
CA GLY A 144 10.67 -13.73 1.63
C GLY A 144 10.97 -12.23 1.51
N GLU A 145 10.70 -11.58 0.38
CA GLU A 145 10.85 -10.14 0.21
C GLU A 145 9.63 -9.38 0.76
N ILE A 146 9.78 -8.08 0.93
CA ILE A 146 8.73 -7.20 1.46
C ILE A 146 8.37 -6.21 0.37
N TYR A 147 7.11 -6.19 0.02
CA TYR A 147 6.58 -5.35 -1.06
C TYR A 147 5.66 -4.27 -0.50
N LEU A 148 5.73 -3.10 -1.09
CA LEU A 148 4.79 -2.01 -0.85
C LEU A 148 3.87 -1.90 -2.08
N ILE A 149 2.58 -2.15 -1.87
CA ILE A 149 1.56 -2.11 -2.91
C ILE A 149 0.65 -0.90 -2.75
N ASP A 150 -0.14 -0.62 -3.77
CA ASP A 150 -1.21 0.37 -3.72
C ASP A 150 -0.75 1.80 -3.44
N PHE A 151 -0.12 2.46 -4.43
CA PHE A 151 0.01 3.91 -4.41
C PHE A 151 -1.35 4.56 -4.10
N GLY A 152 -1.35 5.57 -3.23
CA GLY A 152 -2.55 6.28 -2.83
C GLY A 152 -3.22 7.10 -3.97
N LEU A 153 -3.22 6.57 -5.20
CA LEU A 153 -3.76 7.20 -6.40
C LEU A 153 -5.23 7.58 -6.22
N ALA A 154 -6.03 6.69 -5.62
CA ALA A 154 -7.44 6.98 -5.32
C ALA A 154 -7.64 8.08 -4.26
N LYS A 155 -6.61 8.43 -3.50
CA LYS A 155 -6.67 9.50 -2.49
C LYS A 155 -6.39 10.88 -3.07
N ASN A 156 -5.88 10.95 -4.30
CA ASN A 156 -5.65 12.19 -5.03
C ASN A 156 -6.93 12.83 -5.60
N LEU A 157 -8.03 12.10 -5.65
CA LEU A 157 -9.32 12.58 -6.17
C LEU A 157 -9.85 13.84 -5.45
N ASN A 158 -9.29 14.18 -4.28
CA ASN A 158 -9.64 15.38 -3.52
C ASN A 158 -8.64 16.54 -3.71
N GLY A 159 -7.87 16.57 -4.79
CA GLY A 159 -7.16 17.78 -5.25
C GLY A 159 -5.71 17.94 -4.81
N SER A 160 -5.01 16.90 -4.38
CA SER A 160 -3.57 16.97 -4.09
C SER A 160 -2.75 16.07 -5.01
N SER A 161 -1.84 16.63 -5.82
CA SER A 161 -0.96 15.90 -6.74
C SER A 161 0.08 15.03 -6.02
N LEU A 162 0.60 13.96 -6.65
CA LEU A 162 1.72 13.14 -6.12
C LEU A 162 3.04 13.92 -6.07
N THR A 163 3.13 15.00 -6.82
CA THR A 163 4.28 15.89 -6.80
C THR A 163 4.27 16.80 -5.58
N VAL A 164 5.45 17.15 -5.08
CA VAL A 164 5.70 17.87 -3.81
C VAL A 164 5.04 19.26 -3.71
N THR A 165 4.51 19.80 -4.79
CA THR A 165 4.11 21.21 -4.89
C THR A 165 2.74 21.59 -4.31
N ALA A 166 1.86 20.64 -3.94
CA ALA A 166 0.49 20.96 -3.55
C ALA A 166 -0.09 20.01 -2.48
N ALA A 167 0.59 19.81 -1.37
CA ALA A 167 0.11 18.91 -0.33
C ALA A 167 -0.47 19.65 0.86
N ALA A 168 -1.73 20.08 0.75
CA ALA A 168 -2.54 20.35 1.93
C ALA A 168 -3.71 19.36 1.94
N HIS A 169 -3.77 18.48 2.94
CA HIS A 169 -4.95 17.69 3.32
C HIS A 169 -5.49 16.66 2.31
N GLY A 170 -4.76 15.55 2.07
CA GLY A 170 -5.34 14.34 1.49
C GLY A 170 -5.90 13.39 2.55
N PRO A 171 -6.89 12.50 2.23
CA PRO A 171 -7.37 11.49 3.15
C PRO A 171 -6.23 10.56 3.60
N PHE A 172 -6.22 10.22 4.88
CA PHE A 172 -5.18 9.40 5.51
C PHE A 172 -5.80 8.21 6.26
N THR A 173 -5.01 7.16 6.47
CA THR A 173 -5.42 6.05 7.33
C THR A 173 -5.24 6.48 8.80
N PRO A 174 -6.33 6.59 9.61
CA PRO A 174 -6.22 6.99 11.01
C PRO A 174 -5.19 6.17 11.77
N GLY A 175 -4.35 6.87 12.53
CA GLY A 175 -3.31 6.24 13.34
C GLY A 175 -2.00 5.92 12.64
N TYR A 176 -1.86 6.21 11.34
CA TYR A 176 -0.62 6.08 10.56
C TYR A 176 -0.20 7.39 9.88
N ALA A 177 -0.99 8.45 10.02
CA ALA A 177 -0.64 9.76 9.51
C ALA A 177 0.28 10.50 10.50
N PRO A 178 1.34 11.16 10.04
CA PRO A 178 2.17 12.00 10.88
C PRO A 178 1.41 13.27 11.33
N HIS A 179 1.84 13.83 12.48
CA HIS A 179 1.15 14.96 13.15
C HIS A 179 0.97 16.19 12.25
N GLU A 180 1.92 16.45 11.36
CA GLU A 180 1.88 17.56 10.40
C GLU A 180 0.79 17.41 9.34
N GLN A 181 0.25 16.21 9.13
CA GLN A 181 -0.95 16.01 8.30
C GLN A 181 -2.22 16.51 8.98
N PHE A 182 -2.18 16.76 10.28
CA PHE A 182 -3.30 17.30 11.09
C PHE A 182 -3.17 18.79 11.36
N SER A 183 -1.97 19.37 11.24
CA SER A 183 -1.69 20.76 11.54
C SER A 183 -1.22 21.49 10.26
N ASN A 184 -1.69 22.74 10.07
CA ASN A 184 -1.26 23.62 8.96
C ASN A 184 0.21 24.07 9.08
N MET A 185 1.10 23.24 9.68
CA MET A 185 2.51 23.57 9.79
C MET A 185 3.23 23.43 8.46
N LYS A 186 4.22 24.30 8.20
CA LYS A 186 5.15 24.17 7.09
C LYS A 186 5.80 22.79 7.15
N LEU A 187 5.62 22.02 6.07
CA LEU A 187 5.97 20.61 6.00
C LEU A 187 7.47 20.41 6.18
N PRO A 188 7.92 19.48 7.06
CA PRO A 188 9.27 18.96 7.05
C PRO A 188 9.63 18.41 5.65
N LYS A 189 10.91 18.30 5.36
CA LYS A 189 11.38 17.69 4.10
C LYS A 189 10.72 16.32 3.91
N MET A 190 10.40 15.98 2.68
CA MET A 190 9.68 14.76 2.26
C MET A 190 10.18 13.50 2.98
N PHE A 191 11.49 13.35 3.12
CA PHE A 191 12.17 12.25 3.81
C PHE A 191 11.75 12.11 5.29
N GLU A 192 11.66 13.21 6.04
CA GLU A 192 11.28 13.18 7.46
C GLU A 192 9.86 12.65 7.69
N ARG A 193 8.93 12.98 6.78
CA ARG A 193 7.53 12.51 6.85
C ARG A 193 7.40 11.02 6.58
N ILE A 194 8.21 10.52 5.68
CA ILE A 194 8.23 9.15 5.21
C ILE A 194 8.89 8.26 6.26
N CYS A 195 10.06 8.64 6.74
CA CYS A 195 10.74 7.94 7.84
C CYS A 195 9.87 7.86 9.11
N PHE A 196 9.06 8.90 9.38
CA PHE A 196 8.15 8.88 10.52
C PHE A 196 7.07 7.81 10.39
N LYS A 197 6.46 7.62 9.22
CA LYS A 197 5.43 6.58 8.99
C LYS A 197 6.01 5.17 9.15
N SER A 198 7.16 4.93 8.56
CA SER A 198 7.84 3.63 8.66
C SER A 198 8.34 3.36 10.08
N ALA A 199 8.88 4.38 10.75
CA ALA A 199 9.27 4.29 12.16
C ALA A 199 8.07 4.05 13.07
N LEU A 200 6.93 4.73 12.85
CA LEU A 200 5.71 4.53 13.62
C LEU A 200 5.13 3.12 13.42
N LEU A 201 5.16 2.60 12.20
CA LEU A 201 4.77 1.24 11.89
C LEU A 201 5.69 0.23 12.59
N PHE A 202 7.00 0.44 12.53
CA PHE A 202 8.00 -0.37 13.22
C PHE A 202 7.80 -0.33 14.74
N MET A 203 7.62 0.84 15.32
CA MET A 203 7.36 1.03 16.76
C MET A 203 6.11 0.26 17.19
N ARG A 204 5.02 0.29 16.42
CA ARG A 204 3.81 -0.49 16.74
C ARG A 204 4.05 -2.00 16.70
N VAL A 205 4.78 -2.49 15.70
CA VAL A 205 5.11 -3.92 15.58
C VAL A 205 6.01 -4.37 16.73
N VAL A 206 7.01 -3.55 17.11
CA VAL A 206 7.96 -3.85 18.19
C VAL A 206 7.34 -3.64 19.57
N THR A 207 6.57 -2.56 19.77
CA THR A 207 5.96 -2.21 21.08
C THR A 207 4.93 -3.24 21.51
N VAL A 208 4.13 -3.78 20.59
CA VAL A 208 3.21 -4.90 20.90
C VAL A 208 4.00 -6.08 21.46
N LYS A 209 5.21 -6.35 20.95
CA LYS A 209 6.06 -7.44 21.45
C LYS A 209 6.64 -7.11 22.84
N ILE A 210 7.09 -5.90 23.09
CA ILE A 210 7.66 -5.46 24.39
C ILE A 210 6.59 -5.49 25.48
N LEU A 211 5.39 -4.99 25.21
CA LEU A 211 4.27 -5.02 26.16
C LEU A 211 3.83 -6.45 26.50
N LEU A 212 3.82 -7.36 25.51
CA LEU A 212 3.51 -8.78 25.76
C LEU A 212 4.61 -9.46 26.56
N LEU A 213 5.89 -9.16 26.30
CA LEU A 213 7.01 -9.71 27.08
C LEU A 213 7.07 -9.15 28.52
N SER A 214 6.71 -7.89 28.73
CA SER A 214 6.61 -7.32 30.08
C SER A 214 5.46 -7.92 30.89
N ARG A 215 4.31 -8.16 30.27
CA ARG A 215 3.17 -8.83 30.92
C ARG A 215 3.46 -10.29 31.28
N THR A 216 4.14 -11.04 30.39
CA THR A 216 4.52 -12.43 30.70
C THR A 216 5.58 -12.52 31.79
N LYS A 217 6.55 -11.59 31.86
CA LYS A 217 7.51 -11.52 32.96
C LYS A 217 6.85 -11.13 34.29
N HIS A 218 5.82 -10.31 34.27
CA HIS A 218 5.08 -9.95 35.49
C HIS A 218 4.21 -11.13 35.99
N LEU A 219 3.57 -11.88 35.08
CA LEU A 219 2.83 -13.10 35.43
C LEU A 219 3.76 -14.22 35.95
N PHE A 220 4.97 -14.35 35.40
CA PHE A 220 5.96 -15.31 35.91
C PHE A 220 6.49 -14.97 37.31
N LYS A 221 6.60 -13.67 37.66
CA LYS A 221 6.97 -13.24 39.01
C LYS A 221 5.85 -13.51 40.04
N LEU A 222 4.60 -13.38 39.66
CA LEU A 222 3.44 -13.64 40.53
C LEU A 222 3.20 -15.13 40.78
N CYS A 223 3.73 -16.02 39.95
CA CYS A 223 3.60 -17.47 40.14
C CYS A 223 4.76 -18.12 40.90
N HIS A 224 5.78 -17.36 41.28
CA HIS A 224 7.02 -17.90 41.91
C HIS A 224 7.48 -17.11 43.14
N GLU A 225 6.60 -16.37 43.81
CA GLU A 225 6.83 -15.92 45.20
C GLU A 225 6.20 -16.94 46.16
N PRO A 226 6.98 -17.45 47.12
CA PRO A 226 6.55 -18.47 48.07
C PRO A 226 5.53 -17.96 49.09
#